data_01af048a710839677ed61d63f6b9ac05
#
_entry.id   01af048a710839677ed61d63f6b9ac05
#
_cell.length_a   1.000
_cell.length_b   1.000
_cell.length_c   1.000
_cell.angle_alpha   90.00
_cell.angle_beta   90.00
_cell.angle_gamma   90.00
#
_symmetry.space_group_name_H-M   'P 1'
#
loop_
_entity.id
_entity.type
_entity.pdbx_description
1 polymer ?
#
loop_
_entity_poly.entity_id
_entity_poly.type
_entity_poly.pdbx_seq_one_letter_code
_entity_poly.pdbx_strand_id
1 'polypeptide(L)'
;MDFTEIDREDFRNLLMEISKARMPFGKFGPKFYPPAGVPIIDLPPEYLAWFKERGFPKGRLGELLAQVYEIKHVGMDAVFDPLRKANGGRFMLHKKRRSSFDFDE
;
A
#
# COMPACT_ATOMS: atom_id res chain seq x y z
N MET A 1 -10.75 -20.63 -19.20
CA MET A 1 -11.29 -20.05 -18.23
C MET A 1 -11.54 -18.67 -18.52
N ASP A 2 -12.61 -18.21 -18.20
CA ASP A 2 -12.87 -16.94 -18.45
C ASP A 2 -12.29 -16.10 -17.43
N PHE A 3 -11.10 -15.74 -17.71
CA PHE A 3 -10.33 -14.99 -16.88
C PHE A 3 -10.95 -13.72 -16.52
N THR A 4 -11.66 -13.08 -17.41
CA THR A 4 -12.20 -11.82 -17.17
C THR A 4 -13.28 -11.79 -16.14
N GLU A 5 -14.18 -12.73 -16.15
CA GLU A 5 -15.22 -12.71 -15.23
C GLU A 5 -14.84 -13.00 -13.85
N ILE A 6 -14.12 -14.06 -13.62
CA ILE A 6 -13.68 -14.43 -12.33
C ILE A 6 -12.80 -13.37 -11.79
N ASP A 7 -11.93 -12.85 -12.61
CA ASP A 7 -10.99 -11.89 -12.16
C ASP A 7 -11.58 -10.58 -11.78
N ARG A 8 -12.68 -10.20 -12.40
CA ARG A 8 -13.28 -8.94 -12.07
C ARG A 8 -13.77 -8.94 -10.63
N GLU A 9 -14.43 -10.01 -10.21
CA GLU A 9 -14.91 -10.09 -8.89
C GLU A 9 -13.79 -10.29 -7.90
N ASP A 10 -12.81 -11.12 -8.25
CA ASP A 10 -11.66 -11.32 -7.39
C ASP A 10 -10.88 -10.03 -7.22
N PHE A 11 -10.74 -9.28 -8.30
CA PHE A 11 -10.00 -8.03 -8.24
C PHE A 11 -10.73 -7.02 -7.35
N ARG A 12 -12.04 -6.96 -7.46
CA ARG A 12 -12.81 -6.08 -6.63
C ARG A 12 -12.66 -6.44 -5.17
N ASN A 13 -12.73 -7.73 -4.84
CA ASN A 13 -12.56 -8.19 -3.47
C ASN A 13 -11.16 -7.88 -2.96
N LEU A 14 -10.18 -8.05 -3.82
CA LEU A 14 -8.82 -7.74 -3.46
C LEU A 14 -8.66 -6.26 -3.15
N LEU A 15 -9.24 -5.40 -3.97
CA LEU A 15 -9.15 -3.97 -3.72
C LEU A 15 -9.83 -3.58 -2.42
N MET A 16 -10.95 -4.22 -2.11
CA MET A 16 -11.61 -3.94 -0.85
C MET A 16 -10.76 -4.34 0.33
N GLU A 17 -10.13 -5.47 0.23
CA GLU A 17 -9.26 -5.92 1.29
C GLU A 17 -8.06 -5.00 1.43
N ILE A 18 -7.46 -4.63 0.31
CA ILE A 18 -6.34 -3.71 0.32
C ILE A 18 -6.72 -2.38 0.95
N SER A 19 -7.92 -1.91 0.64
CA SER A 19 -8.33 -0.60 1.13
C SER A 19 -8.42 -0.54 2.64
N LYS A 20 -8.59 -1.68 3.28
CA LYS A 20 -8.70 -1.71 4.73
C LYS A 20 -7.39 -2.02 5.42
N ALA A 21 -6.39 -2.40 4.65
CA ALA A 21 -5.13 -2.83 5.24
C ALA A 21 -4.24 -1.65 5.59
N ARG A 22 -3.58 -1.75 6.72
CA ARG A 22 -2.67 -0.74 7.16
C ARG A 22 -1.35 -1.36 7.51
N MET A 23 -0.30 -0.55 7.49
CA MET A 23 1.03 -1.05 7.76
C MET A 23 1.18 -1.29 9.25
N PRO A 24 1.43 -2.53 9.66
CA PRO A 24 1.44 -2.83 11.10
C PRO A 24 2.79 -2.69 11.78
N PHE A 25 3.83 -2.37 11.03
CA PHE A 25 5.15 -2.26 11.64
C PHE A 25 6.05 -1.34 10.83
N GLY A 26 7.21 -1.07 11.36
CA GLY A 26 8.22 -0.30 10.65
C GLY A 26 7.94 1.19 10.65
N LYS A 27 8.62 1.90 9.78
CA LYS A 27 8.55 3.35 9.78
C LYS A 27 7.20 3.91 9.36
N PHE A 28 6.34 3.09 8.79
CA PHE A 28 5.00 3.51 8.44
C PHE A 28 3.95 2.82 9.29
N GLY A 29 4.37 2.16 10.35
CA GLY A 29 3.45 1.48 11.25
C GLY A 29 2.89 2.37 12.32
N PRO A 30 2.15 1.79 13.27
CA PRO A 30 1.45 2.59 14.28
C PRO A 30 2.35 3.34 15.22
N LYS A 31 3.60 2.93 15.35
CA LYS A 31 4.51 3.63 16.22
C LYS A 31 4.70 5.06 15.76
N PHE A 32 4.78 5.26 14.46
CA PHE A 32 5.00 6.59 13.90
C PHE A 32 3.73 7.20 13.32
N TYR A 33 2.72 6.37 13.06
CA TYR A 33 1.46 6.82 12.50
C TYR A 33 0.31 6.18 13.25
N PRO A 34 0.12 6.59 14.51
CA PRO A 34 -0.97 6.01 15.28
C PRO A 34 -2.31 6.42 14.70
N PRO A 35 -3.35 5.65 14.97
CA PRO A 35 -3.33 4.46 15.81
C PRO A 35 -3.04 3.18 15.07
N ALA A 36 -3.19 3.17 13.77
CA ALA A 36 -3.13 1.92 13.04
C ALA A 36 -2.06 1.81 11.96
N GLY A 37 -1.34 2.87 11.71
CA GLY A 37 -0.35 2.85 10.66
C GLY A 37 -0.91 3.40 9.36
N VAL A 38 -0.06 3.54 8.35
CA VAL A 38 -0.45 4.13 7.08
C VAL A 38 -1.19 3.10 6.24
N PRO A 39 -2.27 3.50 5.56
CA PRO A 39 -2.92 2.58 4.63
C PRO A 39 -1.93 2.12 3.57
N ILE A 40 -1.94 0.85 3.24
CA ILE A 40 -0.90 0.34 2.35
C ILE A 40 -1.00 0.95 0.95
N ILE A 41 -2.16 1.41 0.54
CA ILE A 41 -2.29 2.02 -0.78
C ILE A 41 -1.60 3.38 -0.84
N ASP A 42 -1.28 3.96 0.30
CA ASP A 42 -0.62 5.25 0.34
C ASP A 42 0.85 5.17 0.72
N LEU A 43 1.40 3.97 0.77
CA LEU A 43 2.83 3.82 1.02
C LEU A 43 3.63 4.34 -0.16
N PRO A 44 4.78 4.96 0.10
CA PRO A 44 5.60 5.46 -1.01
C PRO A 44 6.07 4.33 -1.90
N PRO A 45 6.17 4.58 -3.21
CA PRO A 45 6.63 3.53 -4.12
C PRO A 45 8.03 3.03 -3.80
N GLU A 46 8.89 3.89 -3.30
CA GLU A 46 10.24 3.48 -2.96
C GLU A 46 10.26 2.47 -1.83
N TYR A 47 9.33 2.62 -0.89
CA TYR A 47 9.24 1.70 0.22
C TYR A 47 8.78 0.32 -0.27
N LEU A 48 7.82 0.32 -1.18
CA LEU A 48 7.34 -0.92 -1.76
C LEU A 48 8.44 -1.59 -2.60
N ALA A 49 9.21 -0.80 -3.33
CA ALA A 49 10.31 -1.34 -4.12
C ALA A 49 11.38 -1.96 -3.23
N TRP A 50 11.58 -1.38 -2.07
CA TRP A 50 12.53 -1.92 -1.10
C TRP A 50 12.11 -3.33 -0.67
N PHE A 51 10.80 -3.51 -0.41
CA PHE A 51 10.30 -4.83 -0.09
C PHE A 51 10.44 -5.78 -1.27
N LYS A 52 10.22 -5.28 -2.48
CA LYS A 52 10.35 -6.12 -3.66
C LYS A 52 11.75 -6.70 -3.74
N GLU A 53 12.74 -5.90 -3.45
CA GLU A 53 14.10 -6.36 -3.47
C GLU A 53 14.45 -7.29 -2.35
N ARG A 54 13.97 -7.04 -1.16
CA ARG A 54 14.33 -7.83 -0.01
C ARG A 54 13.38 -8.96 0.30
N GLY A 55 12.23 -8.95 -0.34
CA GLY A 55 11.20 -9.95 -0.07
C GLY A 55 10.09 -9.35 0.75
N PHE A 56 8.86 -9.54 0.29
CA PHE A 56 7.71 -9.05 1.05
C PHE A 56 7.52 -9.90 2.29
N PRO A 57 6.89 -9.35 3.33
CA PRO A 57 6.62 -10.13 4.53
C PRO A 57 5.78 -11.35 4.19
N LYS A 58 5.88 -12.36 5.01
CA LYS A 58 5.10 -13.56 4.78
C LYS A 58 3.68 -13.32 5.18
N GLY A 59 2.78 -14.11 4.65
CA GLY A 59 1.38 -14.05 5.01
C GLY A 59 0.60 -13.10 4.14
N ARG A 60 -0.63 -12.84 4.55
CA ARG A 60 -1.54 -12.08 3.72
C ARG A 60 -1.08 -10.63 3.50
N LEU A 61 -0.49 -10.04 4.52
CA LEU A 61 0.00 -8.68 4.35
C LEU A 61 1.01 -8.59 3.21
N GLY A 62 1.92 -9.54 3.14
CA GLY A 62 2.91 -9.53 2.08
C GLY A 62 2.28 -9.68 0.71
N GLU A 63 1.25 -10.50 0.62
CA GLU A 63 0.53 -10.66 -0.64
C GLU A 63 -0.12 -9.35 -1.05
N LEU A 64 -0.74 -8.66 -0.10
CA LEU A 64 -1.38 -7.40 -0.41
C LEU A 64 -0.37 -6.33 -0.80
N LEU A 65 0.75 -6.28 -0.10
CA LEU A 65 1.80 -5.32 -0.42
C LEU A 65 2.36 -5.57 -1.83
N ALA A 66 2.52 -6.82 -2.19
CA ALA A 66 3.02 -7.16 -3.50
C ALA A 66 2.04 -6.71 -4.59
N GLN A 67 0.74 -6.86 -4.33
CA GLN A 67 -0.25 -6.43 -5.29
C GLN A 67 -0.26 -4.91 -5.43
N VAL A 68 -0.14 -4.20 -4.32
CA VAL A 68 -0.08 -2.75 -4.36
C VAL A 68 1.15 -2.31 -5.15
N TYR A 69 2.27 -2.98 -4.92
CA TYR A 69 3.48 -2.66 -5.64
C TYR A 69 3.28 -2.82 -7.15
N GLU A 70 2.68 -3.94 -7.56
CA GLU A 70 2.50 -4.19 -8.98
C GLU A 70 1.58 -3.16 -9.62
N ILE A 71 0.50 -2.83 -8.95
CA ILE A 71 -0.44 -1.86 -9.49
C ILE A 71 0.22 -0.50 -9.65
N LYS A 72 0.99 -0.08 -8.66
CA LYS A 72 1.67 1.20 -8.76
C LYS A 72 2.81 1.17 -9.77
N HIS A 73 3.49 0.05 -9.85
CA HIS A 73 4.62 -0.09 -10.75
C HIS A 73 4.20 0.04 -12.21
N VAL A 74 3.04 -0.46 -12.57
CA VAL A 74 2.57 -0.33 -13.93
C VAL A 74 1.79 0.96 -14.18
N GLY A 75 1.81 1.85 -13.21
CA GLY A 75 1.22 3.17 -13.41
C GLY A 75 -0.28 3.23 -13.22
N MET A 76 -0.84 2.27 -12.51
CA MET A 76 -2.29 2.24 -12.33
C MET A 76 -2.75 2.64 -10.94
N ASP A 77 -1.95 3.46 -10.28
CA ASP A 77 -2.28 3.91 -8.94
C ASP A 77 -3.69 4.54 -8.84
N ALA A 78 -4.16 5.10 -9.94
CA ALA A 78 -5.47 5.73 -9.91
C ALA A 78 -6.62 4.78 -9.60
N VAL A 79 -6.40 3.47 -9.72
CA VAL A 79 -7.46 2.53 -9.36
C VAL A 79 -7.77 2.63 -7.88
N PHE A 80 -6.85 3.17 -7.09
CA PHE A 80 -7.08 3.31 -5.65
C PHE A 80 -7.83 4.59 -5.29
N ASP A 81 -8.00 5.51 -6.23
CA ASP A 81 -8.65 6.78 -5.92
C ASP A 81 -10.04 6.64 -5.34
N PRO A 82 -10.91 5.79 -5.88
CA PRO A 82 -12.23 5.66 -5.26
C PRO A 82 -12.15 5.15 -3.82
N LEU A 83 -11.15 4.31 -3.55
CA LEU A 83 -10.98 3.78 -2.21
C LEU A 83 -10.50 4.87 -1.25
N ARG A 84 -9.60 5.72 -1.73
CA ARG A 84 -9.11 6.81 -0.91
C ARG A 84 -10.25 7.77 -0.60
N LYS A 85 -11.07 8.05 -1.61
CA LYS A 85 -12.18 8.93 -1.44
C LYS A 85 -13.15 8.41 -0.40
N ALA A 86 -13.42 7.13 -0.44
CA ALA A 86 -14.31 6.50 0.52
C ALA A 86 -13.74 6.53 1.93
N ASN A 87 -12.41 6.61 2.05
CA ASN A 87 -11.75 6.63 3.34
C ASN A 87 -11.30 8.01 3.78
N GLY A 88 -11.81 9.04 3.17
CA GLY A 88 -11.47 10.39 3.59
C GLY A 88 -10.33 11.05 2.85
N GLY A 89 -9.90 10.47 1.75
CA GLY A 89 -8.83 11.05 0.94
C GLY A 89 -7.50 10.39 1.20
N ARG A 90 -6.48 10.92 0.53
CA ARG A 90 -5.15 10.34 0.64
C ARG A 90 -4.60 10.59 2.03
N PHE A 91 -3.98 9.58 2.58
CA PHE A 91 -3.39 9.68 3.90
C PHE A 91 -2.15 10.58 3.82
N MET A 92 -2.06 11.52 4.75
CA MET A 92 -0.92 12.44 4.74
C MET A 92 0.23 11.87 5.52
N LEU A 93 1.37 11.74 4.86
CA LEU A 93 2.56 11.26 5.53
C LEU A 93 3.26 12.43 6.21
N HIS A 94 4.07 12.14 7.20
CA HIS A 94 4.82 13.19 7.88
C HIS A 94 5.77 13.85 6.89
N LYS A 95 5.81 15.22 6.93
CA LYS A 95 6.68 15.89 6.05
C LYS A 95 8.07 15.79 6.51
N LYS A 96 8.99 15.52 5.66
CA LYS A 96 10.32 15.43 6.05
C LYS A 96 10.88 16.73 6.10
N ARG A 97 11.62 17.09 7.05
CA ARG A 97 12.12 18.26 7.05
C ARG A 97 13.29 18.18 6.37
N ARG A 98 13.74 18.37 5.78
CA ARG A 98 14.79 18.33 5.09
C ARG A 98 15.26 17.20 4.77
N SER A 99 15.48 16.76 4.30
CA SER A 99 15.87 15.82 3.89
C SER A 99 16.00 14.88 3.98
N SER A 100 15.86 14.54 3.97
CA SER A 100 15.88 13.71 4.10
C SER A 100 16.49 12.80 4.13
N PHE A 101 16.87 12.56 4.23
CA PHE A 101 17.56 11.76 4.24
C PHE A 101 17.49 10.90 4.79
N ASP A 102 16.97 10.73 5.04
CA ASP A 102 16.89 10.01 5.84
C ASP A 102 16.32 8.86 5.70
N PHE A 103 16.09 8.44 4.92
CA PHE A 103 15.63 7.34 4.71
C PHE A 103 16.35 6.38 5.22
N ASP A 104 17.24 6.50 5.45
CA ASP A 104 17.97 5.65 5.82
C ASP A 104 17.86 5.28 6.98
N GLU A 105 17.53 5.39 7.58
CA GLU A 105 17.52 5.00 8.58
C GLU A 105 17.11 4.48 8.89
#